data_f16c3e163613ab0ac7281bb8a962a211
#
_entry.id   f16c3e163613ab0ac7281bb8a962a211
#
_cell.length_a   1.000
_cell.length_b   1.000
_cell.length_c   1.000
_cell.angle_alpha   90.00
_cell.angle_beta   90.00
_cell.angle_gamma   90.00
#
_symmetry.space_group_name_H-M   'P 1'
#
loop_
_entity.id
_entity.type
_entity.pdbx_description
1 polymer ?
#
loop_
_entity_poly.entity_id
_entity_poly.type
_entity_poly.pdbx_seq_one_letter_code
_entity_poly.pdbx_strand_id
1 'polypeptide(L)'
;AYLEFFGEGADSMSVGDRATISNMTPEYGATAAMFYIDQNTIDYLTLTGREAEQVALVENYAKEIGLWASDMKQAEYPRVLRFDLSTVTRNIAGPSNPHARVSTADLKEKGIAGVVENRTDGLMPDGAVIIAAITSCTNTSNPRNTVAAGLLARKANELGLTRKPWVKS
;
A
#
# COMPACT_ATOMS: atom_id res chain seq x y z
N ALA A 1 10.15 6.68 17.00
CA ALA A 1 8.85 6.40 17.62
C ALA A 1 8.41 4.98 17.29
N TYR A 2 7.64 4.39 18.18
CA TYR A 2 6.86 3.17 17.92
C TYR A 2 5.41 3.58 17.78
N LEU A 3 4.73 3.03 16.79
CA LEU A 3 3.35 3.36 16.48
C LEU A 3 2.47 2.10 16.64
N GLU A 4 1.27 2.31 17.15
CA GLU A 4 0.24 1.29 17.16
C GLU A 4 -1.01 1.84 16.48
N PHE A 5 -1.52 1.10 15.50
CA PHE A 5 -2.70 1.47 14.74
C PHE A 5 -3.92 0.73 15.29
N PHE A 6 -4.96 1.46 15.61
CA PHE A 6 -6.20 0.91 16.16
C PHE A 6 -7.43 1.72 15.75
N GLY A 7 -8.61 1.20 16.02
CA GLY A 7 -9.89 1.81 15.71
C GLY A 7 -10.55 1.24 14.44
N GLU A 8 -11.72 1.73 14.11
CA GLU A 8 -12.58 1.21 13.05
C GLU A 8 -11.89 1.16 11.68
N GLY A 9 -11.06 2.16 11.38
CA GLY A 9 -10.28 2.19 10.16
C GLY A 9 -9.26 1.04 10.10
N ALA A 10 -8.58 0.74 11.22
CA ALA A 10 -7.66 -0.39 11.30
C ALA A 10 -8.40 -1.73 11.23
N ASP A 11 -9.57 -1.84 11.85
CA ASP A 11 -10.44 -3.03 11.81
C ASP A 11 -10.85 -3.36 10.36
N SER A 12 -11.10 -2.34 9.54
CA SER A 12 -11.54 -2.50 8.15
C SER A 12 -10.44 -2.87 7.16
N MET A 13 -9.16 -2.76 7.56
CA MET A 13 -8.02 -3.05 6.70
C MET A 13 -7.73 -4.53 6.60
N SER A 14 -7.40 -4.99 5.39
CA SER A 14 -6.83 -6.33 5.21
C SER A 14 -5.44 -6.43 5.84
N VAL A 15 -5.02 -7.66 6.18
CA VAL A 15 -3.67 -7.90 6.71
C VAL A 15 -2.59 -7.45 5.73
N GLY A 16 -2.81 -7.60 4.42
CA GLY A 16 -1.88 -7.12 3.39
C GLY A 16 -1.71 -5.60 3.41
N ASP A 17 -2.79 -4.85 3.64
CA ASP A 17 -2.73 -3.39 3.76
C ASP A 17 -2.03 -2.96 5.05
N ARG A 18 -2.35 -3.61 6.19
CA ARG A 18 -1.66 -3.39 7.47
C ARG A 18 -0.16 -3.67 7.38
N ALA A 19 0.21 -4.78 6.74
CA ALA A 19 1.61 -5.14 6.51
C ALA A 19 2.35 -4.10 5.67
N THR A 20 1.70 -3.54 4.65
CA THR A 20 2.25 -2.46 3.83
C THR A 20 2.54 -1.22 4.68
N ILE A 21 1.59 -0.78 5.51
CA ILE A 21 1.76 0.37 6.39
C ILE A 21 2.91 0.13 7.38
N SER A 22 2.97 -1.06 7.98
CA SER A 22 4.04 -1.41 8.93
C SER A 22 5.41 -1.49 8.25
N ASN A 23 5.49 -2.01 7.04
CA ASN A 23 6.74 -2.09 6.27
C ASN A 23 7.28 -0.71 5.90
N MET A 24 6.41 0.24 5.59
CA MET A 24 6.78 1.60 5.21
C MET A 24 7.07 2.52 6.40
N THR A 25 7.19 2.00 7.59
CA THR A 25 7.42 2.80 8.81
C THR A 25 8.64 3.71 8.72
N PRO A 26 9.81 3.28 8.20
CA PRO A 26 10.96 4.16 8.04
C PRO A 26 10.70 5.33 7.09
N GLU A 27 9.93 5.12 6.03
CA GLU A 27 9.62 6.13 5.03
C GLU A 27 8.79 7.29 5.59
N TYR A 28 7.93 7.03 6.56
CA TYR A 28 7.19 8.10 7.23
C TYR A 28 7.78 8.50 8.60
N GLY A 29 9.00 8.04 8.91
CA GLY A 29 9.81 8.58 10.00
C GLY A 29 9.61 7.95 11.37
N ALA A 30 9.07 6.73 11.45
CA ALA A 30 8.98 5.98 12.70
C ALA A 30 9.93 4.77 12.71
N THR A 31 10.08 4.13 13.85
CA THR A 31 10.98 2.98 14.03
C THR A 31 10.27 1.66 13.72
N ALA A 32 9.07 1.51 14.24
CA ALA A 32 8.22 0.34 14.00
C ALA A 32 6.75 0.75 14.09
N ALA A 33 5.91 0.02 13.38
CA ALA A 33 4.47 0.18 13.42
C ALA A 33 3.79 -1.19 13.53
N MET A 34 2.81 -1.27 14.39
CA MET A 34 2.14 -2.52 14.75
C MET A 34 0.63 -2.38 14.61
N PHE A 35 0.00 -3.48 14.30
CA PHE A 35 -1.43 -3.69 14.39
C PHE A 35 -1.68 -4.87 15.33
N TYR A 36 -2.84 -4.89 15.94
CA TYR A 36 -3.27 -6.03 16.76
C TYR A 36 -3.55 -7.26 15.88
N ILE A 37 -3.61 -8.41 16.54
CA ILE A 37 -4.02 -9.67 15.93
C ILE A 37 -5.54 -9.80 16.11
N ASP A 38 -6.25 -10.09 15.02
CA ASP A 38 -7.71 -10.25 14.96
C ASP A 38 -8.12 -11.38 14.01
N GLN A 39 -9.41 -11.51 13.77
CA GLN A 39 -9.94 -12.52 12.86
C GLN A 39 -9.39 -12.35 11.42
N ASN A 40 -9.17 -11.12 10.95
CA ASN A 40 -8.55 -10.90 9.63
C ASN A 40 -7.16 -11.55 9.53
N THR A 41 -6.39 -11.55 10.64
CA THR A 41 -5.09 -12.23 10.69
C THR A 41 -5.25 -13.74 10.56
N ILE A 42 -6.21 -14.33 11.26
CA ILE A 42 -6.51 -15.77 11.20
C ILE A 42 -6.97 -16.18 9.79
N ASP A 43 -7.85 -15.40 9.20
CA ASP A 43 -8.36 -15.62 7.84
C ASP A 43 -7.22 -15.53 6.80
N TYR A 44 -6.31 -14.58 6.96
CA TYR A 44 -5.14 -14.45 6.10
C TYR A 44 -4.19 -15.64 6.21
N LEU A 45 -3.91 -16.12 7.42
CA LEU A 45 -3.06 -17.29 7.63
C LEU A 45 -3.66 -18.54 6.99
N THR A 46 -4.97 -18.72 7.12
CA THR A 46 -5.73 -19.80 6.50
C THR A 46 -5.68 -19.69 4.97
N LEU A 47 -5.97 -18.51 4.44
CA LEU A 47 -5.97 -18.24 2.99
C LEU A 47 -4.59 -18.48 2.36
N THR A 48 -3.54 -18.19 3.09
CA THR A 48 -2.15 -18.36 2.63
C THR A 48 -1.58 -19.75 2.89
N GLY A 49 -2.42 -20.70 3.30
CA GLY A 49 -2.10 -22.13 3.36
C GLY A 49 -1.31 -22.57 4.59
N ARG A 50 -1.48 -21.88 5.72
CA ARG A 50 -0.94 -22.37 7.00
C ARG A 50 -1.77 -23.53 7.51
N GLU A 51 -1.12 -24.50 8.12
CA GLU A 51 -1.78 -25.66 8.71
C GLU A 51 -2.74 -25.22 9.84
N ALA A 52 -3.87 -25.91 9.95
CA ALA A 52 -4.92 -25.56 10.91
C ALA A 52 -4.43 -25.52 12.36
N GLU A 53 -3.52 -26.43 12.73
CA GLU A 53 -2.91 -26.46 14.05
C GLU A 53 -2.08 -25.19 14.33
N GLN A 54 -1.31 -24.73 13.34
CA GLN A 54 -0.53 -23.51 13.46
C GLN A 54 -1.42 -22.28 13.56
N VAL A 55 -2.51 -22.22 12.80
CA VAL A 55 -3.49 -21.13 12.85
C VAL A 55 -4.14 -21.07 14.25
N ALA A 56 -4.57 -22.22 14.76
CA ALA A 56 -5.14 -22.32 16.10
C ALA A 56 -4.13 -21.94 17.21
N LEU A 57 -2.86 -22.33 17.04
CA LEU A 57 -1.81 -21.93 17.96
C LEU A 57 -1.63 -20.41 17.99
N VAL A 58 -1.57 -19.74 16.83
CA VAL A 58 -1.44 -18.28 16.74
C VAL A 58 -2.61 -17.58 17.43
N GLU A 59 -3.83 -18.03 17.16
CA GLU A 59 -5.04 -17.46 17.74
C GLU A 59 -5.04 -17.58 19.27
N ASN A 60 -4.85 -18.80 19.79
CA ASN A 60 -4.88 -19.06 21.21
C ASN A 60 -3.75 -18.32 21.95
N TYR A 61 -2.55 -18.35 21.38
CA TYR A 61 -1.40 -17.66 21.97
C TYR A 61 -1.62 -16.14 22.02
N ALA A 62 -2.10 -15.54 20.92
CA ALA A 62 -2.37 -14.11 20.89
C ALA A 62 -3.41 -13.67 21.92
N LYS A 63 -4.44 -14.48 22.12
CA LYS A 63 -5.46 -14.25 23.16
C LYS A 63 -4.89 -14.38 24.56
N GLU A 64 -4.07 -15.40 24.81
CA GLU A 64 -3.48 -15.67 26.13
C GLU A 64 -2.52 -14.56 26.59
N ILE A 65 -1.73 -14.00 25.66
CA ILE A 65 -0.73 -12.97 25.99
C ILE A 65 -1.25 -11.52 25.83
N GLY A 66 -2.55 -11.33 25.54
CA GLY A 66 -3.18 -10.01 25.45
C GLY A 66 -2.84 -9.22 24.16
N LEU A 67 -2.42 -9.89 23.10
CA LEU A 67 -2.19 -9.26 21.76
C LEU A 67 -3.41 -9.33 20.84
N TRP A 68 -4.51 -9.87 21.31
CA TRP A 68 -5.76 -9.90 20.57
C TRP A 68 -6.45 -8.54 20.56
N ALA A 69 -7.16 -8.22 19.49
CA ALA A 69 -7.78 -6.92 19.26
C ALA A 69 -8.63 -6.39 20.43
N SER A 70 -9.38 -7.28 21.14
CA SER A 70 -10.20 -6.88 22.28
C SER A 70 -9.38 -6.34 23.45
N ASP A 71 -8.19 -6.90 23.67
CA ASP A 71 -7.31 -6.53 24.79
C ASP A 71 -6.52 -5.28 24.45
N MET A 72 -6.02 -5.18 23.22
CA MET A 72 -5.28 -4.03 22.72
C MET A 72 -6.13 -2.75 22.68
N LYS A 73 -7.44 -2.85 22.46
CA LYS A 73 -8.36 -1.70 22.50
C LYS A 73 -8.46 -1.02 23.88
N GLN A 74 -7.99 -1.67 24.92
CA GLN A 74 -7.96 -1.13 26.30
C GLN A 74 -6.62 -0.49 26.66
N ALA A 75 -5.64 -0.51 25.76
CA ALA A 75 -4.32 0.05 26.03
C ALA A 75 -4.39 1.59 26.13
N GLU A 76 -3.64 2.12 27.09
CA GLU A 76 -3.47 3.55 27.29
C GLU A 76 -2.19 4.03 26.59
N TYR A 77 -2.30 5.12 25.84
CA TYR A 77 -1.18 5.69 25.09
C TYR A 77 -0.85 7.10 25.56
N PRO A 78 0.43 7.46 25.69
CA PRO A 78 0.84 8.80 26.08
C PRO A 78 0.47 9.86 25.03
N ARG A 79 0.28 9.43 23.78
CA ARG A 79 -0.15 10.30 22.68
C ARG A 79 -0.99 9.53 21.69
N VAL A 80 -2.16 10.06 21.37
CA VAL A 80 -3.05 9.51 20.33
C VAL A 80 -3.19 10.54 19.21
N LEU A 81 -2.94 10.10 17.96
CA LEU A 81 -3.23 10.85 16.76
C LEU A 81 -4.46 10.25 16.10
N ARG A 82 -5.40 11.09 15.68
CA ARG A 82 -6.60 10.64 14.97
C ARG A 82 -6.45 10.98 13.50
N PHE A 83 -6.74 10.01 12.66
CA PHE A 83 -6.68 10.14 11.22
C PHE A 83 -7.93 9.52 10.60
N ASP A 84 -8.63 10.31 9.76
CA ASP A 84 -9.82 9.87 9.06
C ASP A 84 -9.43 9.33 7.69
N LEU A 85 -9.62 8.02 7.49
CA LEU A 85 -9.31 7.34 6.23
C LEU A 85 -10.16 7.83 5.05
N SER A 86 -11.34 8.40 5.31
CA SER A 86 -12.20 8.96 4.25
C SER A 86 -11.59 10.17 3.55
N THR A 87 -10.62 10.82 4.20
CA THR A 87 -9.89 11.96 3.64
C THR A 87 -8.75 11.55 2.68
N VAL A 88 -8.45 10.27 2.59
CA VAL A 88 -7.37 9.76 1.73
C VAL A 88 -7.80 9.82 0.27
N THR A 89 -7.06 10.58 -0.52
CA THR A 89 -7.23 10.69 -1.97
C THR A 89 -6.05 10.03 -2.68
N ARG A 90 -6.21 9.78 -3.98
CA ARG A 90 -5.11 9.26 -4.80
C ARG A 90 -4.06 10.35 -4.99
N ASN A 91 -2.82 10.02 -4.70
CA ASN A 91 -1.70 10.94 -4.81
C ASN A 91 -0.52 10.27 -5.51
N ILE A 92 0.31 11.10 -6.09
CA ILE A 92 1.67 10.77 -6.54
C ILE A 92 2.66 11.71 -5.87
N ALA A 93 3.95 11.42 -6.00
CA ALA A 93 5.03 12.31 -5.56
C ALA A 93 5.94 12.66 -6.73
N GLY A 94 6.54 13.82 -6.67
CA GLY A 94 7.45 14.30 -7.71
C GLY A 94 6.85 15.44 -8.55
N PRO A 95 7.45 15.70 -9.75
CA PRO A 95 8.52 14.93 -10.41
C PRO A 95 9.92 15.12 -9.81
N SER A 96 10.25 16.27 -9.26
CA SER A 96 11.62 16.59 -8.83
C SER A 96 11.91 16.31 -7.36
N ASN A 97 10.88 16.16 -6.52
CA ASN A 97 11.04 15.93 -5.08
C ASN A 97 10.10 14.79 -4.63
N PRO A 98 10.64 13.69 -4.06
CA PRO A 98 9.81 12.58 -3.59
C PRO A 98 8.87 12.93 -2.44
N HIS A 99 9.07 14.05 -1.76
CA HIS A 99 8.17 14.56 -0.72
C HIS A 99 7.08 15.49 -1.26
N ALA A 100 7.17 15.91 -2.52
CA ALA A 100 6.17 16.77 -3.15
C ALA A 100 4.93 15.94 -3.54
N ARG A 101 4.01 15.81 -2.59
CA ARG A 101 2.74 15.11 -2.80
C ARG A 101 1.80 15.95 -3.65
N VAL A 102 1.24 15.34 -4.69
CA VAL A 102 0.26 15.96 -5.58
C VAL A 102 -0.93 15.03 -5.74
N SER A 103 -2.13 15.56 -5.56
CA SER A 103 -3.36 14.83 -5.87
C SER A 103 -3.42 14.51 -7.36
N THR A 104 -3.88 13.30 -7.71
CA THR A 104 -4.09 12.94 -9.11
C THR A 104 -5.14 13.80 -9.81
N ALA A 105 -6.02 14.47 -9.07
CA ALA A 105 -6.96 15.44 -9.61
C ALA A 105 -6.28 16.73 -10.07
N ASP A 106 -5.17 17.11 -9.46
CA ASP A 106 -4.48 18.38 -9.68
C ASP A 106 -3.31 18.29 -10.68
N LEU A 107 -3.05 17.10 -11.25
CA LEU A 107 -1.89 16.88 -12.11
C LEU A 107 -1.84 17.83 -13.32
N LYS A 108 -2.97 18.12 -13.92
CA LYS A 108 -3.06 19.03 -15.07
C LYS A 108 -2.70 20.47 -14.66
N GLU A 109 -3.21 20.96 -13.54
CA GLU A 109 -2.93 22.29 -13.03
C GLU A 109 -1.47 22.47 -12.60
N LYS A 110 -0.86 21.38 -12.14
CA LYS A 110 0.56 21.33 -11.77
C LYS A 110 1.51 21.11 -12.95
N GLY A 111 0.98 21.00 -14.16
CA GLY A 111 1.78 20.77 -15.37
C GLY A 111 2.46 19.40 -15.42
N ILE A 112 2.00 18.42 -14.62
CA ILE A 112 2.57 17.07 -14.53
C ILE A 112 1.87 16.12 -15.52
N ALA A 113 0.57 16.29 -15.72
CA ALA A 113 -0.18 15.59 -16.75
C ALA A 113 -0.71 16.62 -17.74
N GLY A 114 -0.03 16.76 -18.83
CA GLY A 114 -0.41 17.58 -19.97
C GLY A 114 -0.61 16.72 -21.21
N VAL A 115 -0.97 17.39 -22.27
CA VAL A 115 -0.98 16.81 -23.60
C VAL A 115 0.41 16.23 -23.83
N VAL A 116 0.53 14.91 -23.96
CA VAL A 116 1.71 14.31 -24.53
C VAL A 116 1.76 14.86 -25.95
N GLU A 117 2.56 15.89 -26.17
CA GLU A 117 2.87 16.31 -27.53
C GLU A 117 3.40 15.07 -28.24
N ASN A 118 2.69 14.63 -29.27
CA ASN A 118 3.18 13.59 -30.13
C ASN A 118 4.38 14.17 -30.87
N ARG A 119 5.54 14.13 -30.24
CA ARG A 119 6.80 14.52 -30.88
C ARG A 119 7.06 13.58 -32.02
N THR A 120 7.16 14.14 -33.21
CA THR A 120 7.46 13.41 -34.44
C THR A 120 8.97 13.19 -34.67
N ASP A 121 9.80 13.82 -33.83
CA ASP A 121 11.26 13.74 -33.87
C ASP A 121 11.85 12.47 -33.23
N GLY A 122 11.01 11.60 -32.67
CA GLY A 122 11.43 10.36 -32.00
C GLY A 122 12.14 10.56 -30.65
N LEU A 123 12.26 11.79 -30.17
CA LEU A 123 12.88 12.09 -28.89
C LEU A 123 11.92 11.81 -27.74
N MET A 124 12.49 11.51 -26.59
CA MET A 124 11.74 11.32 -25.38
C MET A 124 11.16 12.68 -24.91
N PRO A 125 9.84 12.78 -24.67
CA PRO A 125 9.24 14.04 -24.20
C PRO A 125 9.66 14.35 -22.75
N ASP A 126 9.65 15.64 -22.41
CA ASP A 126 9.88 16.07 -21.03
C ASP A 126 8.81 15.49 -20.09
N GLY A 127 9.24 15.03 -18.93
CA GLY A 127 8.36 14.39 -17.96
C GLY A 127 7.95 12.95 -18.32
N ALA A 128 8.58 12.34 -19.33
CA ALA A 128 8.31 10.95 -19.70
C ALA A 128 8.68 9.99 -18.57
N VAL A 129 7.87 8.95 -18.39
CA VAL A 129 8.20 7.83 -17.51
C VAL A 129 9.32 7.02 -18.16
N ILE A 130 10.44 6.91 -17.46
CA ILE A 130 11.63 6.15 -17.92
C ILE A 130 11.65 4.76 -17.29
N ILE A 131 11.26 4.67 -16.02
CA ILE A 131 11.22 3.40 -15.28
C ILE A 131 9.81 3.22 -14.74
N ALA A 132 9.22 2.08 -15.02
CA ALA A 132 7.95 1.64 -14.47
C ALA A 132 8.09 0.18 -14.05
N ALA A 133 8.32 -0.06 -12.76
CA ALA A 133 8.55 -1.40 -12.24
C ALA A 133 7.79 -1.59 -10.92
N ILE A 134 7.32 -2.82 -10.70
CA ILE A 134 6.88 -3.31 -9.40
C ILE A 134 8.07 -4.11 -8.85
N THR A 135 8.61 -3.65 -7.73
CA THR A 135 9.76 -4.29 -7.09
C THR A 135 9.31 -5.13 -5.90
N SER A 136 10.18 -6.01 -5.41
CA SER A 136 9.94 -6.85 -4.26
C SER A 136 9.71 -6.01 -3.00
N CYS A 137 8.46 -5.81 -2.64
CA CYS A 137 8.02 -5.07 -1.46
C CYS A 137 6.84 -5.80 -0.84
N THR A 138 6.46 -5.44 0.38
CA THR A 138 5.30 -6.02 1.08
C THR A 138 4.00 -5.87 0.27
N ASN A 139 3.88 -4.81 -0.53
CA ASN A 139 2.76 -4.64 -1.47
C ASN A 139 2.57 -5.81 -2.42
N THR A 140 3.66 -6.48 -2.84
CA THR A 140 3.61 -7.64 -3.73
C THR A 140 3.14 -8.90 -3.00
N SER A 141 3.19 -8.91 -1.68
CA SER A 141 2.65 -9.98 -0.84
C SER A 141 1.14 -9.85 -0.59
N ASN A 142 0.54 -8.73 -1.01
CA ASN A 142 -0.90 -8.55 -0.97
C ASN A 142 -1.52 -9.12 -2.26
N PRO A 143 -2.22 -10.26 -2.23
CA PRO A 143 -2.76 -10.92 -3.43
C PRO A 143 -3.70 -10.01 -4.22
N ARG A 144 -4.45 -9.17 -3.53
CA ARG A 144 -5.39 -8.21 -4.14
C ARG A 144 -4.66 -7.24 -5.08
N ASN A 145 -3.54 -6.67 -4.63
CA ASN A 145 -2.76 -5.73 -5.41
C ASN A 145 -2.10 -6.41 -6.62
N THR A 146 -1.56 -7.60 -6.43
CA THR A 146 -0.91 -8.36 -7.51
C THR A 146 -1.91 -8.79 -8.58
N VAL A 147 -3.09 -9.28 -8.18
CA VAL A 147 -4.16 -9.63 -9.11
C VAL A 147 -4.65 -8.38 -9.85
N ALA A 148 -4.84 -7.26 -9.15
CA ALA A 148 -5.26 -6.01 -9.78
C ALA A 148 -4.26 -5.53 -10.84
N ALA A 149 -2.96 -5.60 -10.55
CA ALA A 149 -1.89 -5.28 -11.51
C ALA A 149 -1.93 -6.20 -12.74
N GLY A 150 -2.11 -7.51 -12.54
CA GLY A 150 -2.25 -8.49 -13.62
C GLY A 150 -3.47 -8.25 -14.49
N LEU A 151 -4.61 -7.92 -13.89
CA LEU A 151 -5.84 -7.58 -14.61
C LEU A 151 -5.69 -6.30 -15.44
N LEU A 152 -4.99 -5.29 -14.88
CA LEU A 152 -4.70 -4.05 -15.59
C LEU A 152 -3.79 -4.32 -16.80
N ALA A 153 -2.72 -5.11 -16.63
CA ALA A 153 -1.82 -5.48 -17.71
C ALA A 153 -2.55 -6.26 -18.82
N ARG A 154 -3.41 -7.21 -18.45
CA ARG A 154 -4.26 -7.93 -19.40
C ARG A 154 -5.13 -6.97 -20.19
N LYS A 155 -5.82 -6.06 -19.53
CA LYS A 155 -6.69 -5.07 -20.17
C LYS A 155 -5.92 -4.15 -21.12
N ALA A 156 -4.72 -3.72 -20.73
CA ALA A 156 -3.84 -2.93 -21.58
C ALA A 156 -3.47 -3.66 -22.88
N ASN A 157 -3.12 -4.95 -22.77
CA ASN A 157 -2.82 -5.79 -23.95
C ASN A 157 -4.04 -5.97 -24.86
N GLU A 158 -5.23 -6.22 -24.31
CA GLU A 158 -6.49 -6.32 -25.06
C GLU A 158 -6.81 -5.04 -25.85
N LEU A 159 -6.42 -3.87 -25.31
CA LEU A 159 -6.56 -2.57 -25.96
C LEU A 159 -5.42 -2.25 -26.94
N GLY A 160 -4.46 -3.15 -27.13
CA GLY A 160 -3.31 -2.94 -28.01
C GLY A 160 -2.31 -1.89 -27.52
N LEU A 161 -2.33 -1.58 -26.21
CA LEU A 161 -1.36 -0.64 -25.64
C LEU A 161 0.01 -1.29 -25.57
N THR A 162 1.02 -0.55 -26.01
CA THR A 162 2.41 -1.00 -25.99
C THR A 162 3.28 -0.05 -25.18
N ARG A 163 4.32 -0.62 -24.61
CA ARG A 163 5.33 0.15 -23.88
C ARG A 163 6.09 1.06 -24.88
N LYS A 164 6.35 2.28 -24.47
CA LYS A 164 7.22 3.18 -25.25
C LYS A 164 8.66 2.68 -25.23
N PRO A 165 9.46 2.91 -26.30
CA PRO A 165 10.80 2.32 -26.44
C PRO A 165 11.78 2.77 -25.34
N TRP A 166 11.59 3.94 -24.78
CA TRP A 166 12.44 4.47 -23.68
C TRP A 166 12.05 4.00 -22.29
N VAL A 167 10.92 3.29 -22.11
CA VAL A 167 10.48 2.82 -20.80
C VAL A 167 11.13 1.48 -20.46
N LYS A 168 11.82 1.44 -19.33
CA LYS A 168 12.30 0.21 -18.73
C LYS A 168 11.29 -0.30 -17.70
N SER A 169 10.94 -1.57 -17.78
CA SER A 169 10.03 -2.26 -16.85
C SER A 169 10.66 -3.55 -16.34
#